data_04f3e0bbe7977be40d539385e5aa115c
#
_entry.id   04f3e0bbe7977be40d539385e5aa115c
#
_cell.length_a   1.000
_cell.length_b   1.000
_cell.length_c   1.000
_cell.angle_alpha   90.00
_cell.angle_beta   90.00
_cell.angle_gamma   90.00
#
_symmetry.space_group_name_H-M   'P 1'
#
loop_
_entity.id
_entity.type
_entity.pdbx_description
1 polymer ?
#
loop_
_entity_poly.entity_id
_entity_poly.type
_entity_poly.pdbx_seq_one_letter_code
_entity_poly.pdbx_strand_id
1 'polypeptide(L)'
;MLIRQVRPLDAATGRAPRRPVDLRSRDGVLVEVAPDLEPVGGESVLEGGGALAIPGLWDQHIHSGQLAQAHSRLDTSGAGSVGVILELVRAELASRRERRIGDQALIGFGHRLVDFAIRPTVPALDEATGTVPTVLIGGDAHHAWMNSAALTALGLPARDGIVAEDEWFVLAPRLPELPGVADALATGAAMLQRQALQRGVVGVTDMEWGRPWESWPHRSPRLRIRTAAYPEELAAVPGPTGTVLDARGLVTMGPLKVIVDGALGSHSAYTREAYTDGHGYAGRGVLSVGPEALREALAQAKALGLTAAVHAIGDAAAQVALGAIRAVGLPARIEHAQMLTDEDIAAMAALGVVASVQPAHLLDDRDATEAVWPGHGARAFRLRDLREQGVQLALGSDAPVAPLDPWLAMAAAVHRSADDRPAWHPSQQLQPCEALAASTDGITALQVGGPADVVLLEHADALFADVPSGADGLMVESAAREAAEQLRATDPLATVVAGRLESQR
;
A
#
# COMPACT_ATOMS: atom_id res chain seq x y z
N MET A 1 -4.10 -6.12 29.03
CA MET A 1 -5.47 -5.91 28.53
C MET A 1 -6.19 -7.25 28.51
N LEU A 2 -7.47 -7.28 28.84
CA LEU A 2 -8.35 -8.45 28.72
C LEU A 2 -9.44 -8.14 27.69
N ILE A 3 -9.55 -8.95 26.64
CA ILE A 3 -10.65 -8.92 25.66
C ILE A 3 -11.55 -10.11 26.01
N ARG A 4 -12.82 -9.84 26.33
CA ARG A 4 -13.75 -10.85 26.83
C ARG A 4 -14.78 -11.26 25.79
N GLN A 5 -15.21 -12.51 25.90
CA GLN A 5 -16.30 -13.07 25.10
C GLN A 5 -16.14 -12.86 23.59
N VAL A 6 -15.02 -13.31 23.04
CA VAL A 6 -14.75 -13.29 21.60
C VAL A 6 -14.59 -14.71 21.04
N ARG A 7 -14.76 -14.86 19.74
CA ARG A 7 -14.57 -16.12 19.01
C ARG A 7 -13.39 -15.98 18.06
N PRO A 8 -12.17 -16.47 18.46
CA PRO A 8 -10.97 -16.38 17.63
C PRO A 8 -11.13 -17.20 16.37
N LEU A 9 -10.99 -16.52 15.20
CA LEU A 9 -10.99 -17.17 13.90
C LEU A 9 -9.57 -17.67 13.57
N ASP A 10 -9.48 -18.89 13.10
CA ASP A 10 -8.30 -19.38 12.40
C ASP A 10 -8.43 -18.99 10.91
N ALA A 11 -7.62 -18.01 10.47
CA ALA A 11 -7.65 -17.48 9.11
C ALA A 11 -7.21 -18.54 8.07
N ALA A 12 -6.43 -19.54 8.45
CA ALA A 12 -6.03 -20.62 7.55
C ALA A 12 -7.19 -21.54 7.17
N THR A 13 -8.18 -21.68 8.05
CA THR A 13 -9.30 -22.61 7.89
C THR A 13 -10.68 -21.94 7.80
N GLY A 14 -10.77 -20.64 8.03
CA GLY A 14 -12.03 -19.90 8.11
C GLY A 14 -12.93 -20.30 9.28
N ARG A 15 -12.41 -21.00 10.29
CA ARG A 15 -13.21 -21.56 11.38
C ARG A 15 -12.99 -20.82 12.70
N ALA A 16 -14.09 -20.58 13.41
CA ALA A 16 -14.07 -20.05 14.77
C ALA A 16 -14.78 -21.01 15.76
N PRO A 17 -14.41 -21.01 17.03
CA PRO A 17 -15.09 -21.81 18.03
C PRO A 17 -16.53 -21.31 18.21
N ARG A 18 -17.47 -22.24 18.53
CA ARG A 18 -18.86 -21.88 18.81
C ARG A 18 -19.01 -21.15 20.15
N ARG A 19 -18.19 -21.48 21.13
CA ARG A 19 -18.22 -20.85 22.46
C ARG A 19 -17.17 -19.74 22.49
N PRO A 20 -17.55 -18.56 22.98
CA PRO A 20 -16.60 -17.48 23.20
C PRO A 20 -15.52 -17.87 24.21
N VAL A 21 -14.36 -17.24 24.07
CA VAL A 21 -13.24 -17.28 25.02
C VAL A 21 -12.77 -15.85 25.28
N ASP A 22 -11.93 -15.70 26.27
CA ASP A 22 -11.28 -14.44 26.62
C ASP A 22 -9.80 -14.49 26.20
N LEU A 23 -9.27 -13.34 25.80
CA LEU A 23 -7.88 -13.16 25.38
C LEU A 23 -7.21 -12.18 26.35
N ARG A 24 -6.17 -12.60 27.05
CA ARG A 24 -5.37 -11.69 27.89
C ARG A 24 -4.04 -11.38 27.22
N SER A 25 -3.68 -10.11 27.17
CA SER A 25 -2.40 -9.65 26.67
C SER A 25 -1.59 -8.94 27.75
N ARG A 26 -0.25 -9.09 27.67
CA ARG A 26 0.73 -8.35 28.46
C ARG A 26 1.92 -7.99 27.56
N ASP A 27 2.37 -6.75 27.66
CA ASP A 27 3.54 -6.26 26.92
C ASP A 27 3.47 -6.55 25.40
N GLY A 28 2.26 -6.39 24.82
CA GLY A 28 2.03 -6.57 23.39
C GLY A 28 1.90 -8.00 22.90
N VAL A 29 1.89 -9.00 23.82
CA VAL A 29 1.82 -10.43 23.51
C VAL A 29 0.59 -11.05 24.18
N LEU A 30 -0.07 -12.00 23.51
CA LEU A 30 -1.12 -12.82 24.12
C LEU A 30 -0.50 -13.80 25.10
N VAL A 31 -0.91 -13.73 26.37
CA VAL A 31 -0.37 -14.58 27.44
C VAL A 31 -1.36 -15.65 27.91
N GLU A 32 -2.65 -15.48 27.61
CA GLU A 32 -3.68 -16.42 28.02
C GLU A 32 -4.87 -16.39 27.05
N VAL A 33 -5.40 -17.56 26.72
CA VAL A 33 -6.59 -17.76 25.90
C VAL A 33 -7.42 -18.83 26.59
N ALA A 34 -8.49 -18.45 27.27
CA ALA A 34 -9.35 -19.36 28.03
C ALA A 34 -10.75 -18.76 28.21
N PRO A 35 -11.79 -19.58 28.48
CA PRO A 35 -13.09 -19.05 28.84
C PRO A 35 -13.06 -18.43 30.26
N ASP A 36 -13.93 -17.43 30.48
CA ASP A 36 -14.26 -16.84 31.77
C ASP A 36 -13.05 -16.38 32.62
N LEU A 37 -12.11 -15.65 32.00
CA LEU A 37 -10.97 -15.08 32.70
C LEU A 37 -11.40 -13.94 33.63
N GLU A 38 -11.02 -14.02 34.90
CA GLU A 38 -11.27 -12.94 35.85
C GLU A 38 -10.34 -11.74 35.59
N PRO A 39 -10.87 -10.51 35.55
CA PRO A 39 -10.06 -9.32 35.42
C PRO A 39 -9.04 -9.19 36.55
N VAL A 40 -7.80 -8.85 36.21
CA VAL A 40 -6.75 -8.55 37.19
C VAL A 40 -6.73 -7.04 37.45
N GLY A 41 -6.47 -6.65 38.72
CA GLY A 41 -6.52 -5.25 39.11
C GLY A 41 -5.65 -4.35 38.23
N GLY A 42 -6.26 -3.30 37.66
CA GLY A 42 -5.57 -2.31 36.82
C GLY A 42 -5.47 -2.65 35.32
N GLU A 43 -5.91 -3.84 34.88
CA GLU A 43 -5.95 -4.13 33.44
C GLU A 43 -7.20 -3.50 32.77
N SER A 44 -7.03 -3.01 31.56
CA SER A 44 -8.15 -2.56 30.74
C SER A 44 -8.94 -3.76 30.22
N VAL A 45 -10.27 -3.65 30.21
CA VAL A 45 -11.18 -4.69 29.72
C VAL A 45 -11.94 -4.18 28.49
N LEU A 46 -12.00 -5.00 27.44
CA LEU A 46 -12.83 -4.80 26.26
C LEU A 46 -13.85 -5.94 26.17
N GLU A 47 -15.13 -5.62 26.23
CA GLU A 47 -16.19 -6.61 26.05
C GLU A 47 -16.46 -6.85 24.56
N GLY A 48 -16.26 -8.09 24.11
CA GLY A 48 -16.45 -8.46 22.71
C GLY A 48 -17.85 -8.93 22.36
N GLY A 49 -18.69 -9.28 23.36
CA GLY A 49 -20.10 -9.61 23.13
C GLY A 49 -20.37 -10.78 22.17
N GLY A 50 -19.44 -11.71 22.02
CA GLY A 50 -19.53 -12.81 21.06
C GLY A 50 -19.00 -12.47 19.65
N ALA A 51 -18.38 -11.31 19.46
CA ALA A 51 -17.79 -10.90 18.20
C ALA A 51 -16.75 -11.89 17.70
N LEU A 52 -16.61 -11.95 16.38
CA LEU A 52 -15.51 -12.69 15.76
C LEU A 52 -14.21 -11.92 15.99
N ALA A 53 -13.17 -12.58 16.47
CA ALA A 53 -11.85 -12.01 16.64
C ALA A 53 -10.91 -12.58 15.57
N ILE A 54 -10.37 -11.73 14.71
CA ILE A 54 -9.38 -12.10 13.71
C ILE A 54 -8.01 -11.54 14.08
N PRO A 55 -6.91 -12.14 13.61
CA PRO A 55 -5.60 -11.50 13.67
C PRO A 55 -5.64 -10.13 13.02
N GLY A 56 -4.86 -9.20 13.54
CA GLY A 56 -4.77 -7.86 12.98
C GLY A 56 -4.35 -7.86 11.51
N LEU A 57 -4.98 -7.01 10.71
CA LEU A 57 -4.69 -6.90 9.28
C LEU A 57 -3.40 -6.10 9.05
N TRP A 58 -2.67 -6.46 8.01
CA TRP A 58 -1.42 -5.82 7.62
C TRP A 58 -1.46 -5.40 6.16
N ASP A 59 -1.17 -4.14 5.88
CA ASP A 59 -0.95 -3.70 4.51
C ASP A 59 0.53 -3.85 4.17
N GLN A 60 0.82 -4.72 3.20
CA GLN A 60 2.19 -5.14 2.90
C GLN A 60 2.95 -4.15 2.01
N HIS A 61 2.31 -3.11 1.49
CA HIS A 61 2.93 -2.16 0.59
C HIS A 61 2.17 -0.84 0.61
N ILE A 62 2.78 0.19 1.19
CA ILE A 62 2.27 1.56 1.15
C ILE A 62 3.43 2.55 0.90
N HIS A 63 3.07 3.74 0.45
CA HIS A 63 3.95 4.91 0.39
C HIS A 63 3.40 5.99 1.33
N SER A 64 3.83 5.94 2.59
CA SER A 64 3.22 6.74 3.67
C SER A 64 3.34 8.24 3.48
N GLY A 65 4.46 8.70 2.94
CA GLY A 65 4.68 10.12 2.64
C GLY A 65 3.79 10.61 1.52
N GLN A 66 3.66 9.83 0.44
CA GLN A 66 2.78 10.14 -0.67
C GLN A 66 1.30 10.13 -0.22
N LEU A 67 0.90 9.13 0.57
CA LEU A 67 -0.46 9.03 1.10
C LEU A 67 -0.79 10.19 2.07
N ALA A 68 0.15 10.54 2.96
CA ALA A 68 -0.01 11.71 3.84
C ALA A 68 -0.17 13.02 3.04
N GLN A 69 0.56 13.15 1.94
CA GLN A 69 0.47 14.30 1.05
C GLN A 69 -0.83 14.31 0.25
N ALA A 70 -1.33 13.15 -0.20
CA ALA A 70 -2.57 13.06 -0.97
C ALA A 70 -3.76 13.66 -0.21
N HIS A 71 -3.81 13.53 1.11
CA HIS A 71 -4.87 14.13 1.95
C HIS A 71 -4.82 15.65 2.06
N SER A 72 -3.69 16.28 1.76
CA SER A 72 -3.50 17.73 1.88
C SER A 72 -3.33 18.45 0.54
N ARG A 73 -3.20 17.70 -0.56
CA ARG A 73 -2.99 18.23 -1.90
C ARG A 73 -4.30 18.52 -2.60
N LEU A 74 -4.31 19.60 -3.38
CA LEU A 74 -5.36 19.86 -4.34
C LEU A 74 -5.22 18.88 -5.51
N ASP A 75 -6.26 18.10 -5.77
CA ASP A 75 -6.30 17.23 -6.95
C ASP A 75 -6.48 18.06 -8.23
N THR A 76 -5.52 17.97 -9.13
CA THR A 76 -5.52 18.62 -10.45
C THR A 76 -5.55 17.62 -11.60
N SER A 77 -5.72 16.32 -11.36
CA SER A 77 -5.62 15.25 -12.36
C SER A 77 -6.68 15.34 -13.47
N GLY A 78 -7.88 15.83 -13.15
CA GLY A 78 -8.96 16.04 -14.13
C GLY A 78 -8.90 17.36 -14.91
N ALA A 79 -7.86 18.19 -14.71
CA ALA A 79 -7.78 19.50 -15.31
C ALA A 79 -7.21 19.46 -16.74
N GLY A 80 -8.07 19.55 -17.75
CA GLY A 80 -7.67 19.58 -19.18
C GLY A 80 -7.12 20.92 -19.67
N SER A 81 -6.95 21.95 -18.83
CA SER A 81 -6.39 23.25 -19.22
C SER A 81 -5.86 24.05 -18.04
N VAL A 82 -4.99 25.02 -18.33
CA VAL A 82 -4.50 26.02 -17.36
C VAL A 82 -5.67 26.76 -16.68
N GLY A 83 -6.71 27.13 -17.45
CA GLY A 83 -7.89 27.82 -16.90
C GLY A 83 -8.61 27.00 -15.83
N VAL A 84 -8.86 25.73 -16.07
CA VAL A 84 -9.49 24.81 -15.10
C VAL A 84 -8.65 24.71 -13.83
N ILE A 85 -7.32 24.60 -13.95
CA ILE A 85 -6.44 24.58 -12.76
C ILE A 85 -6.59 25.85 -11.94
N LEU A 86 -6.56 27.02 -12.59
CA LEU A 86 -6.68 28.29 -11.89
C LEU A 86 -8.04 28.44 -11.19
N GLU A 87 -9.11 27.89 -11.75
CA GLU A 87 -10.43 27.82 -11.09
C GLU A 87 -10.39 26.91 -9.85
N LEU A 88 -9.81 25.70 -9.95
CA LEU A 88 -9.63 24.80 -8.83
C LEU A 88 -8.82 25.46 -7.70
N VAL A 89 -7.72 26.11 -8.05
CA VAL A 89 -6.86 26.84 -7.10
C VAL A 89 -7.64 27.96 -6.39
N ARG A 90 -8.39 28.79 -7.12
CA ARG A 90 -9.21 29.86 -6.53
C ARG A 90 -10.28 29.30 -5.59
N ALA A 91 -10.94 28.20 -5.99
CA ALA A 91 -11.97 27.54 -5.18
C ALA A 91 -11.37 26.99 -3.89
N GLU A 92 -10.22 26.31 -3.95
CA GLU A 92 -9.55 25.78 -2.76
C GLU A 92 -9.09 26.91 -1.83
N LEU A 93 -8.52 28.00 -2.36
CA LEU A 93 -8.12 29.14 -1.54
C LEU A 93 -9.32 29.84 -0.89
N ALA A 94 -10.47 29.92 -1.55
CA ALA A 94 -11.71 30.42 -0.95
C ALA A 94 -12.16 29.52 0.21
N SER A 95 -12.20 28.21 0.01
CA SER A 95 -12.51 27.21 1.02
C SER A 95 -11.56 27.28 2.22
N ARG A 96 -10.25 27.46 1.98
CA ARG A 96 -9.23 27.62 3.05
C ARG A 96 -9.46 28.89 3.89
N ARG A 97 -9.88 30.00 3.25
CA ARG A 97 -10.23 31.23 3.98
C ARG A 97 -11.44 31.01 4.91
N GLU A 98 -12.47 30.31 4.43
CA GLU A 98 -13.63 29.96 5.25
C GLU A 98 -13.26 29.07 6.45
N ARG A 99 -12.38 28.10 6.22
CA ARG A 99 -11.83 27.20 7.24
C ARG A 99 -10.78 27.87 8.14
N ARG A 100 -10.40 29.12 7.87
CA ARG A 100 -9.37 29.89 8.59
C ARG A 100 -7.99 29.22 8.59
N ILE A 101 -7.67 28.55 7.50
CA ILE A 101 -6.34 27.95 7.25
C ILE A 101 -5.44 29.09 6.76
N GLY A 102 -4.80 29.83 7.58
CA GLY A 102 -3.93 30.97 7.27
C GLY A 102 -3.13 30.92 5.96
N ASP A 103 -1.97 31.57 5.91
CA ASP A 103 -1.10 31.66 4.71
C ASP A 103 -0.25 30.39 4.49
N GLN A 104 -0.78 29.21 4.82
CA GLN A 104 -0.10 27.94 4.55
C GLN A 104 -0.01 27.68 3.05
N ALA A 105 1.10 27.10 2.62
CA ALA A 105 1.33 26.80 1.23
C ALA A 105 0.24 25.86 0.64
N LEU A 106 -0.16 26.10 -0.59
CA LEU A 106 -1.05 25.23 -1.35
C LEU A 106 -0.18 24.29 -2.21
N ILE A 107 -0.29 23.00 -1.96
CA ILE A 107 0.32 21.98 -2.82
C ILE A 107 -0.80 21.32 -3.64
N GLY A 108 -0.62 21.22 -4.96
CA GLY A 108 -1.49 20.46 -5.85
C GLY A 108 -0.71 19.36 -6.58
N PHE A 109 -1.43 18.35 -7.09
CA PHE A 109 -0.83 17.24 -7.81
C PHE A 109 -1.76 16.69 -8.88
N GLY A 110 -1.20 16.27 -10.02
CA GLY A 110 -1.89 15.39 -10.95
C GLY A 110 -2.09 15.95 -12.36
N HIS A 111 -1.88 17.25 -12.58
CA HIS A 111 -2.09 17.83 -13.93
C HIS A 111 -1.09 17.30 -14.97
N ARG A 112 -1.49 17.33 -16.25
CA ARG A 112 -0.68 16.85 -17.35
C ARG A 112 -0.46 17.98 -18.35
N LEU A 113 0.80 18.39 -18.54
CA LEU A 113 1.14 19.48 -19.46
C LEU A 113 0.79 19.19 -20.93
N VAL A 114 0.78 17.90 -21.32
CA VAL A 114 0.42 17.47 -22.67
C VAL A 114 -1.02 17.79 -23.02
N ASP A 115 -1.90 17.92 -22.03
CA ASP A 115 -3.32 18.24 -22.22
C ASP A 115 -3.55 19.74 -22.40
N PHE A 116 -2.52 20.60 -22.24
CA PHE A 116 -2.67 22.05 -22.22
C PHE A 116 -2.35 22.67 -23.57
N ALA A 117 -3.33 23.34 -24.17
CA ALA A 117 -3.14 24.17 -25.38
C ALA A 117 -2.26 25.39 -25.11
N ILE A 118 -2.20 25.88 -23.86
CA ILE A 118 -1.44 27.07 -23.46
C ILE A 118 -0.51 26.62 -22.31
N ARG A 119 0.75 27.03 -22.39
CA ARG A 119 1.72 26.70 -21.31
C ARG A 119 1.40 27.47 -20.02
N PRO A 120 1.53 26.85 -18.85
CA PRO A 120 1.38 27.51 -17.57
C PRO A 120 2.49 28.56 -17.37
N THR A 121 2.15 29.71 -16.80
CA THR A 121 3.06 30.81 -16.51
C THR A 121 2.99 31.22 -15.05
N VAL A 122 4.11 31.68 -14.49
CA VAL A 122 4.14 32.16 -13.10
C VAL A 122 3.20 33.33 -12.87
N PRO A 123 3.12 34.36 -13.73
CA PRO A 123 2.19 35.45 -13.54
C PRO A 123 0.71 35.03 -13.49
N ALA A 124 0.30 34.05 -14.28
CA ALA A 124 -1.08 33.54 -14.24
C ALA A 124 -1.41 32.87 -12.90
N LEU A 125 -0.45 32.16 -12.31
CA LEU A 125 -0.61 31.55 -10.99
C LEU A 125 -0.58 32.61 -9.88
N ASP A 126 0.28 33.63 -10.00
CA ASP A 126 0.35 34.76 -9.06
C ASP A 126 -0.99 35.51 -8.97
N GLU A 127 -1.64 35.75 -10.12
CA GLU A 127 -2.96 36.37 -10.15
C GLU A 127 -4.02 35.57 -9.39
N ALA A 128 -3.95 34.22 -9.45
CA ALA A 128 -4.91 33.35 -8.78
C ALA A 128 -4.64 33.18 -7.29
N THR A 129 -3.37 33.25 -6.86
CA THR A 129 -2.95 32.85 -5.52
C THR A 129 -2.49 34.00 -4.63
N GLY A 130 -2.13 35.14 -5.22
CA GLY A 130 -1.57 36.29 -4.49
C GLY A 130 -0.28 35.91 -3.76
N THR A 131 -0.23 36.13 -2.45
CA THR A 131 0.93 35.86 -1.61
C THR A 131 1.01 34.45 -1.03
N VAL A 132 0.00 33.60 -1.29
CA VAL A 132 0.00 32.22 -0.77
C VAL A 132 0.99 31.38 -1.59
N PRO A 133 2.07 30.83 -0.98
CA PRO A 133 3.00 29.98 -1.70
C PRO A 133 2.25 28.79 -2.32
N THR A 134 2.35 28.62 -3.63
CA THR A 134 1.60 27.59 -4.35
C THR A 134 2.52 26.79 -5.26
N VAL A 135 2.44 25.48 -5.15
CA VAL A 135 3.20 24.50 -5.96
C VAL A 135 2.22 23.48 -6.52
N LEU A 136 2.11 23.39 -7.83
CA LEU A 136 1.28 22.44 -8.53
C LEU A 136 2.21 21.43 -9.24
N ILE A 137 2.25 20.21 -8.75
CA ILE A 137 3.14 19.15 -9.22
C ILE A 137 2.44 18.42 -10.38
N GLY A 138 3.15 18.12 -11.43
CA GLY A 138 2.64 17.31 -12.54
C GLY A 138 2.32 15.87 -12.13
N GLY A 139 1.41 15.23 -12.82
CA GLY A 139 1.01 13.84 -12.56
C GLY A 139 2.13 12.83 -12.82
N ASP A 140 3.14 13.20 -13.61
CA ASP A 140 4.37 12.42 -13.84
C ASP A 140 5.43 12.65 -12.77
N ALA A 141 5.22 13.63 -11.86
CA ALA A 141 6.15 14.06 -10.84
C ALA A 141 7.52 14.59 -11.36
N HIS A 142 7.63 14.91 -12.65
CA HIS A 142 8.85 15.42 -13.29
C HIS A 142 8.91 16.94 -13.37
N HIS A 143 7.85 17.64 -12.97
CA HIS A 143 7.78 19.10 -13.01
C HIS A 143 6.82 19.68 -11.97
N ALA A 144 6.99 20.96 -11.70
CA ALA A 144 6.03 21.73 -10.91
C ALA A 144 5.81 23.13 -11.50
N TRP A 145 4.56 23.59 -11.45
CA TRP A 145 4.18 24.96 -11.70
C TRP A 145 4.09 25.68 -10.36
N MET A 146 4.95 26.68 -10.17
CA MET A 146 5.10 27.39 -8.91
C MET A 146 4.79 28.86 -9.10
N ASN A 147 4.20 29.51 -8.09
CA ASN A 147 4.02 30.96 -8.08
C ASN A 147 5.26 31.67 -7.51
N SER A 148 5.34 33.01 -7.67
CA SER A 148 6.44 33.84 -7.19
C SER A 148 6.66 33.72 -5.69
N ALA A 149 5.60 33.54 -4.89
CA ALA A 149 5.71 33.38 -3.44
C ALA A 149 6.41 32.08 -3.06
N ALA A 150 6.09 30.95 -3.73
CA ALA A 150 6.75 29.67 -3.51
C ALA A 150 8.22 29.68 -3.97
N LEU A 151 8.49 30.28 -5.16
CA LEU A 151 9.85 30.46 -5.67
C LEU A 151 10.72 31.24 -4.66
N THR A 152 10.20 32.36 -4.16
CA THR A 152 10.89 33.19 -3.17
C THR A 152 11.14 32.46 -1.87
N ALA A 153 10.13 31.75 -1.35
CA ALA A 153 10.24 30.98 -0.10
C ALA A 153 11.30 29.88 -0.16
N LEU A 154 11.51 29.29 -1.34
CA LEU A 154 12.53 28.25 -1.57
C LEU A 154 13.86 28.81 -2.10
N GLY A 155 14.01 30.14 -2.17
CA GLY A 155 15.25 30.82 -2.60
C GLY A 155 15.56 30.63 -4.08
N LEU A 156 14.55 30.44 -4.93
CA LEU A 156 14.71 30.28 -6.36
C LEU A 156 14.64 31.63 -7.10
N PRO A 157 15.35 31.78 -8.24
CA PRO A 157 15.25 32.97 -9.05
C PRO A 157 13.84 33.12 -9.67
N ALA A 158 13.43 34.36 -9.93
CA ALA A 158 12.22 34.65 -10.68
C ALA A 158 12.29 34.03 -12.09
N ARG A 159 11.15 33.53 -12.56
CA ARG A 159 10.99 32.90 -13.88
C ARG A 159 9.58 33.09 -14.39
N ASP A 160 9.36 32.78 -15.67
CA ASP A 160 8.02 32.81 -16.29
C ASP A 160 7.37 31.43 -16.41
N GLY A 161 8.15 30.37 -16.40
CA GLY A 161 7.71 29.00 -16.65
C GLY A 161 7.82 28.06 -15.43
N ILE A 162 7.62 26.81 -15.70
CA ILE A 162 7.69 25.70 -14.72
C ILE A 162 9.13 25.39 -14.30
N VAL A 163 9.26 24.67 -13.17
CA VAL A 163 10.48 23.98 -12.74
C VAL A 163 10.36 22.52 -13.16
N ALA A 164 11.38 21.95 -13.81
CA ALA A 164 11.28 20.60 -14.35
C ALA A 164 12.61 19.83 -14.25
N GLU A 165 12.51 18.52 -14.38
CA GLU A 165 13.61 17.54 -14.43
C GLU A 165 14.61 17.70 -13.26
N ASP A 166 15.92 17.71 -13.53
CA ASP A 166 16.97 17.76 -12.51
C ASP A 166 16.77 18.89 -11.50
N GLU A 167 16.32 20.08 -11.95
CA GLU A 167 16.03 21.19 -11.06
C GLU A 167 14.87 20.87 -10.12
N TRP A 168 13.84 20.22 -10.63
CA TRP A 168 12.70 19.81 -9.83
C TRP A 168 13.08 18.71 -8.84
N PHE A 169 13.83 17.69 -9.25
CA PHE A 169 14.23 16.59 -8.37
C PHE A 169 15.11 17.03 -7.20
N VAL A 170 15.93 18.06 -7.39
CA VAL A 170 16.69 18.68 -6.30
C VAL A 170 15.78 19.49 -5.36
N LEU A 171 14.72 20.09 -5.90
CA LEU A 171 13.82 20.98 -5.17
C LEU A 171 12.72 20.25 -4.41
N ALA A 172 12.15 19.18 -4.98
CA ALA A 172 11.02 18.48 -4.42
C ALA A 172 11.20 18.05 -2.95
N PRO A 173 12.38 17.56 -2.51
CA PRO A 173 12.63 17.24 -1.11
C PRO A 173 12.60 18.47 -0.16
N ARG A 174 12.67 19.68 -0.70
CA ARG A 174 12.64 20.93 0.07
C ARG A 174 11.24 21.50 0.28
N LEU A 175 10.20 20.90 -0.31
CA LEU A 175 8.81 21.34 -0.12
C LEU A 175 8.38 21.49 1.34
N PRO A 176 8.85 20.64 2.29
CA PRO A 176 8.56 20.83 3.72
C PRO A 176 9.06 22.17 4.31
N GLU A 177 9.97 22.89 3.63
CA GLU A 177 10.42 24.24 4.05
C GLU A 177 9.32 25.30 3.83
N LEU A 178 8.34 25.02 2.98
CA LEU A 178 7.21 25.92 2.74
C LEU A 178 6.26 25.98 3.95
N PRO A 179 5.64 27.15 4.22
CA PRO A 179 4.77 27.34 5.37
C PRO A 179 3.67 26.29 5.48
N GLY A 180 3.61 25.58 6.59
CA GLY A 180 2.55 24.58 6.90
C GLY A 180 2.68 23.23 6.20
N VAL A 181 3.63 23.03 5.28
CA VAL A 181 3.77 21.74 4.57
C VAL A 181 4.26 20.64 5.50
N ALA A 182 5.23 20.92 6.37
CA ALA A 182 5.69 19.94 7.37
C ALA A 182 4.58 19.55 8.34
N ASP A 183 3.76 20.50 8.80
CA ASP A 183 2.60 20.24 9.67
C ASP A 183 1.50 19.47 8.94
N ALA A 184 1.28 19.74 7.65
CA ALA A 184 0.35 19.00 6.82
C ALA A 184 0.78 17.53 6.66
N LEU A 185 2.08 17.27 6.48
CA LEU A 185 2.64 15.92 6.43
C LEU A 185 2.45 15.18 7.77
N ALA A 186 2.71 15.85 8.90
CA ALA A 186 2.49 15.27 10.23
C ALA A 186 1.00 14.96 10.45
N THR A 187 0.11 15.87 10.06
CA THR A 187 -1.35 15.68 10.11
C THR A 187 -1.78 14.52 9.20
N GLY A 188 -1.27 14.45 7.97
CA GLY A 188 -1.53 13.37 7.03
C GLY A 188 -1.09 12.01 7.57
N ALA A 189 0.07 11.92 8.21
CA ALA A 189 0.53 10.69 8.86
C ALA A 189 -0.37 10.26 10.03
N ALA A 190 -0.91 11.20 10.80
CA ALA A 190 -1.89 10.90 11.86
C ALA A 190 -3.24 10.45 11.27
N MET A 191 -3.68 11.05 10.16
CA MET A 191 -4.90 10.65 9.44
C MET A 191 -4.76 9.24 8.85
N LEU A 192 -3.63 8.93 8.20
CA LEU A 192 -3.30 7.61 7.69
C LEU A 192 -3.45 6.55 8.80
N GLN A 193 -2.82 6.77 9.95
CA GLN A 193 -2.90 5.83 11.07
C GLN A 193 -4.35 5.64 11.56
N ARG A 194 -5.12 6.72 11.65
CA ARG A 194 -6.54 6.65 12.07
C ARG A 194 -7.37 5.84 11.08
N GLN A 195 -7.23 6.11 9.77
CA GLN A 195 -7.95 5.39 8.72
C GLN A 195 -7.57 3.91 8.69
N ALA A 196 -6.27 3.61 8.77
CA ALA A 196 -5.77 2.24 8.85
C ALA A 196 -6.40 1.48 10.03
N LEU A 197 -6.36 2.05 11.23
CA LEU A 197 -6.93 1.45 12.45
C LEU A 197 -8.45 1.27 12.36
N GLN A 198 -9.18 2.21 11.76
CA GLN A 198 -10.62 2.07 11.53
C GLN A 198 -10.95 0.90 10.58
N ARG A 199 -10.05 0.57 9.65
CA ARG A 199 -10.19 -0.57 8.75
C ARG A 199 -9.58 -1.86 9.28
N GLY A 200 -9.15 -1.91 10.56
CA GLY A 200 -8.56 -3.10 11.19
C GLY A 200 -7.09 -3.33 10.84
N VAL A 201 -6.43 -2.38 10.18
CA VAL A 201 -5.00 -2.48 9.88
C VAL A 201 -4.21 -2.16 11.12
N VAL A 202 -3.45 -3.15 11.60
CA VAL A 202 -2.58 -3.06 12.78
C VAL A 202 -1.13 -2.81 12.41
N GLY A 203 -0.78 -3.00 11.15
CA GLY A 203 0.58 -2.78 10.67
C GLY A 203 0.66 -2.52 9.18
N VAL A 204 1.73 -1.83 8.78
CA VAL A 204 2.03 -1.51 7.38
C VAL A 204 3.50 -1.74 7.06
N THR A 205 3.79 -2.12 5.82
CA THR A 205 5.15 -2.08 5.29
C THR A 205 5.27 -0.82 4.42
N ASP A 206 6.03 0.14 4.93
CA ASP A 206 6.22 1.46 4.32
C ASP A 206 7.38 1.43 3.34
N MET A 207 7.05 1.52 2.05
CA MET A 207 8.00 1.53 0.93
C MET A 207 8.39 2.94 0.50
N GLU A 208 8.19 3.95 1.38
CA GLU A 208 8.50 5.34 1.09
C GLU A 208 10.01 5.59 1.00
N TRP A 209 10.40 6.58 0.18
CA TRP A 209 11.77 7.10 0.08
C TRP A 209 12.10 8.07 1.21
N GLY A 210 13.38 8.40 1.37
CA GLY A 210 13.82 9.47 2.26
C GLY A 210 13.90 9.02 3.70
N ARG A 211 14.32 7.79 3.95
CA ARG A 211 14.63 7.24 5.27
C ARG A 211 13.45 7.33 6.26
N PRO A 212 12.31 6.71 5.96
CA PRO A 212 11.14 6.74 6.83
C PRO A 212 11.42 6.24 8.25
N TRP A 213 12.44 5.41 8.45
CA TRP A 213 12.89 4.95 9.78
C TRP A 213 13.40 6.08 10.69
N GLU A 214 13.86 7.20 10.16
CA GLU A 214 14.25 8.37 10.95
C GLU A 214 13.03 9.17 11.43
N SER A 215 11.96 9.22 10.64
CA SER A 215 10.78 10.04 10.92
C SER A 215 9.69 9.34 11.73
N TRP A 216 9.43 8.05 11.46
CA TRP A 216 8.35 7.31 12.12
C TRP A 216 8.43 7.22 13.64
N PRO A 217 9.62 7.03 14.28
CA PRO A 217 9.73 7.03 15.74
C PRO A 217 9.21 8.31 16.40
N HIS A 218 9.24 9.43 15.68
CA HIS A 218 8.80 10.75 16.16
C HIS A 218 7.34 11.09 15.84
N ARG A 219 6.64 10.24 15.06
CA ARG A 219 5.24 10.45 14.64
C ARG A 219 4.22 9.81 15.57
N SER A 220 4.59 9.46 16.81
CA SER A 220 3.71 8.79 17.78
C SER A 220 2.98 7.58 17.19
N PRO A 221 3.72 6.54 16.79
CA PRO A 221 3.14 5.40 16.09
C PRO A 221 2.08 4.69 16.95
N ARG A 222 0.92 4.41 16.34
CA ARG A 222 -0.21 3.70 16.93
C ARG A 222 -0.41 2.32 16.31
N LEU A 223 0.18 2.08 15.14
CA LEU A 223 0.21 0.80 14.46
C LEU A 223 1.67 0.39 14.22
N ARG A 224 1.89 -0.85 13.84
CA ARG A 224 3.22 -1.37 13.53
C ARG A 224 3.67 -0.82 12.18
N ILE A 225 4.90 -0.36 12.10
CA ILE A 225 5.52 0.18 10.89
C ILE A 225 6.78 -0.63 10.59
N ARG A 226 6.86 -1.22 9.41
CA ARG A 226 8.07 -1.84 8.87
C ARG A 226 8.58 -0.94 7.74
N THR A 227 9.70 -0.24 7.94
CA THR A 227 10.21 0.76 6.99
C THR A 227 11.20 0.16 6.01
N ALA A 228 11.04 0.39 4.71
CA ALA A 228 12.03 -0.01 3.71
C ALA A 228 13.20 0.97 3.62
N ALA A 229 14.31 0.53 3.00
CA ALA A 229 15.43 1.37 2.56
C ALA A 229 15.67 1.17 1.06
N TYR A 230 16.21 2.18 0.40
CA TYR A 230 16.63 2.10 -1.01
C TYR A 230 18.14 1.92 -1.13
N PRO A 231 18.67 1.49 -2.31
CA PRO A 231 20.11 1.23 -2.49
C PRO A 231 21.02 2.39 -2.09
N GLU A 232 20.64 3.61 -2.42
CA GLU A 232 21.37 4.84 -2.08
C GLU A 232 21.38 5.17 -0.59
N GLU A 233 20.51 4.55 0.18
CA GLU A 233 20.32 4.77 1.61
C GLU A 233 21.02 3.73 2.49
N LEU A 234 21.54 2.65 1.90
CA LEU A 234 22.09 1.49 2.63
C LEU A 234 23.18 1.85 3.65
N ALA A 235 23.99 2.88 3.36
CA ALA A 235 25.03 3.33 4.28
C ALA A 235 24.48 3.93 5.60
N ALA A 236 23.20 4.29 5.63
CA ALA A 236 22.55 4.94 6.78
C ALA A 236 21.56 4.04 7.53
N VAL A 237 21.34 2.79 7.08
CA VAL A 237 20.39 1.88 7.74
C VAL A 237 20.83 1.62 9.19
N PRO A 238 19.89 1.66 10.16
CA PRO A 238 20.22 1.56 11.58
C PRO A 238 20.56 0.13 12.05
N GLY A 239 20.30 -0.89 11.20
CA GLY A 239 20.56 -2.29 11.51
C GLY A 239 19.83 -3.25 10.57
N PRO A 240 19.90 -4.57 10.82
CA PRO A 240 19.25 -5.58 10.01
C PRO A 240 17.71 -5.45 10.06
N THR A 241 17.03 -6.12 9.12
CA THR A 241 15.57 -6.25 9.14
C THR A 241 15.10 -6.76 10.50
N GLY A 242 14.07 -6.09 11.07
CA GLY A 242 13.54 -6.39 12.39
C GLY A 242 14.16 -5.56 13.52
N THR A 243 15.20 -4.77 13.28
CA THR A 243 15.74 -3.84 14.30
C THR A 243 14.65 -2.90 14.78
N VAL A 244 14.41 -2.87 16.09
CA VAL A 244 13.44 -1.99 16.73
C VAL A 244 13.98 -0.56 16.78
N LEU A 245 13.14 0.40 16.38
CA LEU A 245 13.54 1.79 16.16
C LEU A 245 12.81 2.78 17.10
N ASP A 246 11.81 2.34 17.84
CA ASP A 246 11.07 3.15 18.80
C ASP A 246 10.90 2.45 20.15
N ALA A 247 10.61 3.21 21.20
CA ALA A 247 10.49 2.69 22.56
C ALA A 247 9.30 1.74 22.77
N ARG A 248 8.30 1.76 21.89
CA ARG A 248 7.11 0.89 21.97
C ARG A 248 7.29 -0.42 21.20
N GLY A 249 8.35 -0.56 20.40
CA GLY A 249 8.56 -1.72 19.54
C GLY A 249 7.58 -1.78 18.35
N LEU A 250 7.02 -0.64 17.95
CA LEU A 250 6.08 -0.56 16.84
C LEU A 250 6.77 -0.22 15.51
N VAL A 251 7.89 0.47 15.53
CA VAL A 251 8.67 0.81 14.33
C VAL A 251 9.86 -0.12 14.22
N THR A 252 10.00 -0.77 13.07
CA THR A 252 11.10 -1.71 12.80
C THR A 252 11.73 -1.44 11.45
N MET A 253 13.02 -1.74 11.32
CA MET A 253 13.71 -1.75 10.04
C MET A 253 13.15 -2.88 9.17
N GLY A 254 12.84 -2.58 7.94
CA GLY A 254 12.28 -3.49 6.95
C GLY A 254 13.29 -3.93 5.88
N PRO A 255 12.82 -4.23 4.66
CA PRO A 255 13.65 -4.73 3.57
C PRO A 255 14.40 -3.61 2.83
N LEU A 256 15.42 -4.02 2.04
CA LEU A 256 15.87 -3.24 0.91
C LEU A 256 14.79 -3.26 -0.19
N LYS A 257 14.32 -2.11 -0.63
CA LYS A 257 13.42 -1.95 -1.79
C LYS A 257 14.24 -1.64 -3.04
N VAL A 258 14.01 -2.40 -4.11
CA VAL A 258 14.59 -2.14 -5.44
C VAL A 258 13.48 -2.15 -6.48
N ILE A 259 13.47 -1.16 -7.37
CA ILE A 259 12.50 -1.04 -8.46
C ILE A 259 13.18 -1.48 -9.75
N VAL A 260 12.83 -2.67 -10.26
CA VAL A 260 13.49 -3.28 -11.44
C VAL A 260 12.88 -2.79 -12.73
N ASP A 261 11.57 -2.58 -12.77
CA ASP A 261 10.85 -2.05 -13.94
C ASP A 261 9.79 -1.02 -13.54
N GLY A 262 8.99 -0.56 -14.47
CA GLY A 262 7.89 0.36 -14.23
C GLY A 262 6.54 -0.33 -14.18
N ALA A 263 5.47 0.39 -14.59
CA ALA A 263 4.09 -0.04 -14.49
C ALA A 263 3.45 -0.32 -15.86
N LEU A 264 2.30 -1.03 -15.83
CA LEU A 264 1.50 -1.31 -17.02
C LEU A 264 0.95 -0.02 -17.66
N GLY A 265 0.34 0.85 -16.84
CA GLY A 265 -0.30 2.07 -17.33
C GLY A 265 0.63 3.10 -17.98
N SER A 266 1.93 3.05 -17.65
CA SER A 266 2.97 3.88 -18.28
C SER A 266 3.74 3.18 -19.42
N HIS A 267 3.34 1.97 -19.81
CA HIS A 267 4.03 1.12 -20.79
C HIS A 267 5.51 0.86 -20.45
N SER A 268 5.85 0.86 -19.16
CA SER A 268 7.22 0.68 -18.68
C SER A 268 7.46 -0.64 -17.95
N ALA A 269 6.43 -1.46 -17.73
CA ALA A 269 6.59 -2.84 -17.25
C ALA A 269 7.44 -3.65 -18.24
N TYR A 270 8.53 -4.29 -17.76
CA TYR A 270 9.49 -4.97 -18.63
C TYR A 270 9.08 -6.41 -18.91
N THR A 271 8.70 -6.69 -20.17
CA THR A 271 8.10 -7.96 -20.61
C THR A 271 8.99 -8.74 -21.58
N ARG A 272 8.82 -10.07 -21.60
CA ARG A 272 9.51 -10.98 -22.55
C ARG A 272 9.03 -10.76 -23.98
N GLU A 273 7.75 -10.48 -24.17
CA GLU A 273 7.17 -10.18 -25.45
C GLU A 273 6.90 -8.68 -25.58
N ALA A 274 7.06 -8.14 -26.79
CA ALA A 274 6.72 -6.75 -27.02
C ALA A 274 5.21 -6.54 -26.95
N TYR A 275 4.78 -5.45 -26.36
CA TYR A 275 3.40 -5.03 -26.34
C TYR A 275 3.19 -3.71 -27.07
N THR A 276 1.95 -3.43 -27.44
CA THR A 276 1.56 -2.24 -28.20
C THR A 276 0.35 -1.58 -27.54
N ASP A 277 0.29 -0.26 -27.60
CA ASP A 277 -0.86 0.50 -27.09
C ASP A 277 -1.95 0.77 -28.15
N GLY A 278 -1.79 0.25 -29.36
CA GLY A 278 -2.70 0.53 -30.48
C GLY A 278 -2.57 1.94 -31.08
N HIS A 279 -1.73 2.81 -30.48
CA HIS A 279 -1.51 4.20 -30.90
C HIS A 279 -0.08 4.43 -31.47
N GLY A 280 0.70 3.37 -31.66
CA GLY A 280 2.01 3.43 -32.27
C GLY A 280 3.18 3.12 -31.33
N TYR A 281 2.94 2.92 -30.02
CA TYR A 281 3.95 2.35 -29.15
C TYR A 281 4.10 0.85 -29.44
N ALA A 282 5.34 0.42 -29.61
CA ALA A 282 5.70 -0.99 -29.66
C ALA A 282 7.02 -1.19 -28.89
N GLY A 283 7.01 -1.95 -27.82
CA GLY A 283 8.19 -2.13 -26.98
C GLY A 283 8.00 -3.19 -25.92
N ARG A 284 9.03 -3.37 -25.10
CA ARG A 284 9.05 -4.34 -24.00
C ARG A 284 9.08 -3.68 -22.62
N GLY A 285 8.79 -2.38 -22.53
CA GLY A 285 8.98 -1.62 -21.31
C GLY A 285 10.43 -1.24 -21.04
N VAL A 286 10.75 -0.94 -19.78
CA VAL A 286 12.05 -0.42 -19.35
C VAL A 286 12.59 -1.27 -18.21
N LEU A 287 13.81 -1.77 -18.35
CA LEU A 287 14.57 -2.38 -17.26
C LEU A 287 15.36 -1.27 -16.56
N SER A 288 14.88 -0.79 -15.42
CA SER A 288 15.48 0.31 -14.66
C SER A 288 16.76 -0.11 -13.94
N VAL A 289 16.80 -1.37 -13.45
CA VAL A 289 17.96 -1.94 -12.77
C VAL A 289 18.35 -3.25 -13.44
N GLY A 290 19.54 -3.28 -14.05
CA GLY A 290 20.06 -4.47 -14.71
C GLY A 290 20.46 -5.60 -13.75
N PRO A 291 20.65 -6.83 -14.26
CA PRO A 291 20.92 -8.02 -13.43
C PRO A 291 22.15 -7.89 -12.54
N GLU A 292 23.24 -7.26 -13.02
CA GLU A 292 24.48 -7.06 -12.26
C GLU A 292 24.26 -6.08 -11.10
N ALA A 293 23.69 -4.91 -11.38
CA ALA A 293 23.41 -3.89 -10.38
C ALA A 293 22.44 -4.41 -9.31
N LEU A 294 21.41 -5.17 -9.72
CA LEU A 294 20.50 -5.81 -8.78
C LEU A 294 21.21 -6.80 -7.87
N ARG A 295 22.07 -7.68 -8.43
CA ARG A 295 22.86 -8.64 -7.61
C ARG A 295 23.76 -7.92 -6.62
N GLU A 296 24.39 -6.82 -7.02
CA GLU A 296 25.24 -6.01 -6.15
C GLU A 296 24.42 -5.40 -5.00
N ALA A 297 23.29 -4.77 -5.28
CA ALA A 297 22.39 -4.20 -4.26
C ALA A 297 21.90 -5.27 -3.27
N LEU A 298 21.47 -6.44 -3.77
CA LEU A 298 21.04 -7.55 -2.92
C LEU A 298 22.18 -8.13 -2.09
N ALA A 299 23.40 -8.20 -2.61
CA ALA A 299 24.57 -8.66 -1.86
C ALA A 299 24.94 -7.69 -0.73
N GLN A 300 24.83 -6.38 -0.97
CA GLN A 300 25.00 -5.36 0.08
C GLN A 300 23.92 -5.47 1.16
N ALA A 301 22.64 -5.63 0.77
CA ALA A 301 21.54 -5.88 1.69
C ALA A 301 21.80 -7.11 2.57
N LYS A 302 22.21 -8.22 1.96
CA LYS A 302 22.56 -9.45 2.68
C LYS A 302 23.69 -9.23 3.69
N ALA A 303 24.72 -8.49 3.32
CA ALA A 303 25.84 -8.16 4.21
C ALA A 303 25.40 -7.31 5.42
N LEU A 304 24.36 -6.49 5.27
CA LEU A 304 23.74 -5.68 6.33
C LEU A 304 22.65 -6.44 7.10
N GLY A 305 22.35 -7.69 6.74
CA GLY A 305 21.28 -8.48 7.35
C GLY A 305 19.88 -8.03 6.98
N LEU A 306 19.72 -7.30 5.87
CA LEU A 306 18.42 -6.92 5.34
C LEU A 306 17.81 -8.04 4.49
N THR A 307 16.49 -8.17 4.54
CA THR A 307 15.70 -8.88 3.52
C THR A 307 15.52 -7.98 2.29
N ALA A 308 14.97 -8.49 1.21
CA ALA A 308 14.73 -7.69 0.01
C ALA A 308 13.24 -7.66 -0.40
N ALA A 309 12.82 -6.52 -0.95
CA ALA A 309 11.55 -6.30 -1.61
C ALA A 309 11.83 -5.78 -3.02
N VAL A 310 11.63 -6.64 -4.02
CA VAL A 310 12.00 -6.34 -5.41
C VAL A 310 10.74 -6.11 -6.21
N HIS A 311 10.54 -4.86 -6.68
CA HIS A 311 9.41 -4.53 -7.56
C HIS A 311 9.65 -5.16 -8.94
N ALA A 312 8.71 -5.97 -9.39
CA ALA A 312 8.69 -6.53 -10.73
C ALA A 312 7.22 -6.74 -11.19
N ILE A 313 6.81 -5.96 -12.17
CA ILE A 313 5.48 -6.04 -12.79
C ILE A 313 5.52 -6.93 -14.04
N GLY A 314 6.46 -6.70 -14.94
CA GLY A 314 6.62 -7.50 -16.15
C GLY A 314 7.28 -8.86 -15.89
N ASP A 315 6.94 -9.87 -16.69
CA ASP A 315 7.48 -11.24 -16.58
C ASP A 315 8.99 -11.32 -16.87
N ALA A 316 9.55 -10.42 -17.68
CA ALA A 316 11.00 -10.33 -17.87
C ALA A 316 11.69 -9.70 -16.64
N ALA A 317 11.06 -8.72 -15.99
CA ALA A 317 11.55 -8.15 -14.74
C ALA A 317 11.51 -9.18 -13.60
N ALA A 318 10.44 -9.98 -13.50
CA ALA A 318 10.33 -11.08 -12.55
C ALA A 318 11.46 -12.11 -12.73
N GLN A 319 11.80 -12.47 -13.98
CA GLN A 319 12.93 -13.35 -14.28
C GLN A 319 14.26 -12.77 -13.81
N VAL A 320 14.52 -11.47 -14.06
CA VAL A 320 15.73 -10.78 -13.60
C VAL A 320 15.80 -10.79 -12.07
N ALA A 321 14.70 -10.46 -11.40
CA ALA A 321 14.60 -10.45 -9.94
C ALA A 321 14.89 -11.85 -9.33
N LEU A 322 14.21 -12.88 -9.82
CA LEU A 322 14.40 -14.27 -9.35
C LEU A 322 15.82 -14.79 -9.61
N GLY A 323 16.43 -14.41 -10.74
CA GLY A 323 17.81 -14.73 -11.04
C GLY A 323 18.81 -14.12 -10.06
N ALA A 324 18.61 -12.85 -9.69
CA ALA A 324 19.45 -12.16 -8.71
C ALA A 324 19.23 -12.71 -7.28
N ILE A 325 17.98 -12.93 -6.87
CA ILE A 325 17.63 -13.51 -5.57
C ILE A 325 18.27 -14.90 -5.40
N ARG A 326 18.16 -15.75 -6.44
CA ARG A 326 18.79 -17.07 -6.45
C ARG A 326 20.30 -17.00 -6.31
N ALA A 327 20.95 -16.09 -7.03
CA ALA A 327 22.40 -15.95 -7.02
C ALA A 327 22.96 -15.48 -5.67
N VAL A 328 22.24 -14.56 -4.99
CA VAL A 328 22.65 -13.99 -3.70
C VAL A 328 22.19 -14.86 -2.53
N GLY A 329 21.00 -15.44 -2.60
CA GLY A 329 20.46 -16.30 -1.54
C GLY A 329 20.17 -15.51 -0.27
N LEU A 330 19.20 -14.56 -0.34
CA LEU A 330 18.68 -13.82 0.81
C LEU A 330 17.15 -14.00 0.86
N PRO A 331 16.51 -13.89 2.04
CA PRO A 331 15.05 -13.83 2.11
C PRO A 331 14.52 -12.64 1.34
N ALA A 332 13.58 -12.88 0.43
CA ALA A 332 13.08 -11.83 -0.47
C ALA A 332 11.58 -11.97 -0.75
N ARG A 333 11.01 -10.87 -1.21
CA ARG A 333 9.65 -10.81 -1.74
C ARG A 333 9.67 -10.08 -3.07
N ILE A 334 8.77 -10.45 -3.98
CA ILE A 334 8.51 -9.71 -5.21
C ILE A 334 7.27 -8.88 -4.99
N GLU A 335 7.43 -7.57 -5.14
CA GLU A 335 6.33 -6.61 -5.10
C GLU A 335 5.62 -6.61 -6.44
N HIS A 336 4.31 -6.54 -6.39
CA HIS A 336 3.35 -6.68 -7.48
C HIS A 336 3.26 -8.10 -8.02
N ALA A 337 4.36 -8.73 -8.46
CA ALA A 337 4.33 -10.06 -9.06
C ALA A 337 3.17 -10.18 -10.07
N GLN A 338 2.96 -9.12 -10.86
CA GLN A 338 1.71 -8.89 -11.58
C GLN A 338 1.61 -9.78 -12.82
N MET A 339 2.69 -9.89 -13.60
CA MET A 339 2.77 -10.82 -14.73
C MET A 339 3.82 -11.88 -14.47
N LEU A 340 3.41 -13.14 -14.49
CA LEU A 340 4.27 -14.28 -14.20
C LEU A 340 4.03 -15.41 -15.20
N THR A 341 5.09 -16.13 -15.55
CA THR A 341 5.00 -17.41 -16.23
C THR A 341 4.94 -18.57 -15.21
N ASP A 342 4.70 -19.79 -15.68
CA ASP A 342 4.69 -20.98 -14.82
C ASP A 342 6.09 -21.22 -14.22
N GLU A 343 7.14 -20.94 -15.00
CA GLU A 343 8.53 -21.06 -14.55
C GLU A 343 8.86 -20.03 -13.46
N ASP A 344 8.32 -18.80 -13.55
CA ASP A 344 8.52 -17.77 -12.54
C ASP A 344 7.85 -18.18 -11.22
N ILE A 345 6.63 -18.71 -11.26
CA ILE A 345 5.89 -19.19 -10.07
C ILE A 345 6.63 -20.39 -9.44
N ALA A 346 7.06 -21.36 -10.26
CA ALA A 346 7.84 -22.49 -9.77
C ALA A 346 9.16 -22.04 -9.12
N ALA A 347 9.83 -21.03 -9.70
CA ALA A 347 11.04 -20.45 -9.12
C ALA A 347 10.78 -19.73 -7.80
N MET A 348 9.68 -18.98 -7.68
CA MET A 348 9.27 -18.34 -6.42
C MET A 348 9.06 -19.39 -5.32
N ALA A 349 8.31 -20.45 -5.62
CA ALA A 349 8.08 -21.56 -4.68
C ALA A 349 9.39 -22.22 -4.25
N ALA A 350 10.27 -22.56 -5.20
CA ALA A 350 11.54 -23.21 -4.93
C ALA A 350 12.51 -22.35 -4.09
N LEU A 351 12.45 -21.03 -4.22
CA LEU A 351 13.28 -20.06 -3.51
C LEU A 351 12.67 -19.58 -2.19
N GLY A 352 11.41 -19.92 -1.90
CA GLY A 352 10.67 -19.40 -0.75
C GLY A 352 10.43 -17.88 -0.84
N VAL A 353 10.30 -17.35 -2.06
CA VAL A 353 10.03 -15.92 -2.30
C VAL A 353 8.56 -15.63 -2.06
N VAL A 354 8.26 -14.61 -1.28
CA VAL A 354 6.90 -14.16 -1.01
C VAL A 354 6.38 -13.33 -2.20
N ALA A 355 5.15 -13.57 -2.62
CA ALA A 355 4.44 -12.71 -3.57
C ALA A 355 3.68 -11.61 -2.80
N SER A 356 4.18 -10.39 -2.85
CA SER A 356 3.52 -9.21 -2.29
C SER A 356 2.66 -8.57 -3.38
N VAL A 357 1.37 -8.83 -3.30
CA VAL A 357 0.42 -8.55 -4.39
C VAL A 357 -0.59 -7.48 -3.99
N GLN A 358 -1.08 -6.73 -4.99
CA GLN A 358 -2.07 -5.68 -4.81
C GLN A 358 -3.34 -6.00 -5.61
N PRO A 359 -4.25 -6.85 -5.08
CA PRO A 359 -5.43 -7.29 -5.83
C PRO A 359 -6.36 -6.14 -6.24
N ALA A 360 -6.37 -5.03 -5.49
CA ALA A 360 -7.19 -3.87 -5.83
C ALA A 360 -6.78 -3.21 -7.16
N HIS A 361 -5.50 -3.30 -7.57
CA HIS A 361 -5.03 -2.80 -8.86
C HIS A 361 -5.72 -3.48 -10.05
N LEU A 362 -6.07 -4.77 -9.90
CA LEU A 362 -6.81 -5.50 -10.93
C LEU A 362 -8.10 -4.78 -11.36
N LEU A 363 -8.73 -4.03 -10.45
CA LEU A 363 -10.00 -3.36 -10.73
C LEU A 363 -9.85 -2.29 -11.82
N ASP A 364 -8.69 -1.64 -11.87
CA ASP A 364 -8.32 -0.63 -12.88
C ASP A 364 -7.49 -1.24 -14.02
N ASP A 365 -6.57 -2.17 -13.70
CA ASP A 365 -5.62 -2.73 -14.66
C ASP A 365 -6.24 -3.79 -15.60
N ARG A 366 -7.42 -4.34 -15.27
CA ARG A 366 -8.08 -5.35 -16.08
C ARG A 366 -8.22 -4.92 -17.55
N ASP A 367 -8.82 -3.76 -17.78
CA ASP A 367 -9.08 -3.26 -19.14
C ASP A 367 -7.78 -2.79 -19.82
N ALA A 368 -6.87 -2.20 -19.06
CA ALA A 368 -5.55 -1.82 -19.53
C ALA A 368 -4.73 -3.06 -19.97
N THR A 369 -4.77 -4.16 -19.20
CA THR A 369 -4.09 -5.41 -19.54
C THR A 369 -4.60 -5.98 -20.87
N GLU A 370 -5.93 -6.05 -21.04
CA GLU A 370 -6.52 -6.57 -22.29
C GLU A 370 -6.23 -5.67 -23.50
N ALA A 371 -6.11 -4.36 -23.30
CA ALA A 371 -5.77 -3.41 -24.36
C ALA A 371 -4.29 -3.47 -24.75
N VAL A 372 -3.38 -3.55 -23.76
CA VAL A 372 -1.93 -3.48 -23.95
C VAL A 372 -1.34 -4.86 -24.28
N TRP A 373 -1.87 -5.93 -23.69
CA TRP A 373 -1.45 -7.32 -23.90
C TRP A 373 -2.61 -8.23 -24.34
N PRO A 374 -3.18 -8.03 -25.52
CA PRO A 374 -4.30 -8.83 -26.00
C PRO A 374 -3.98 -10.34 -25.95
N GLY A 375 -4.81 -11.11 -25.23
CA GLY A 375 -4.65 -12.55 -25.06
C GLY A 375 -3.61 -12.99 -24.01
N HIS A 376 -2.98 -12.08 -23.28
CA HIS A 376 -2.03 -12.40 -22.21
C HIS A 376 -2.58 -12.15 -20.81
N GLY A 377 -3.83 -11.71 -20.67
CA GLY A 377 -4.49 -11.43 -19.38
C GLY A 377 -4.44 -12.61 -18.39
N ALA A 378 -4.41 -13.85 -18.88
CA ALA A 378 -4.27 -15.05 -18.05
C ALA A 378 -2.92 -15.12 -17.28
N ARG A 379 -1.91 -14.34 -17.67
CA ARG A 379 -0.63 -14.25 -16.97
C ARG A 379 -0.63 -13.20 -15.86
N ALA A 380 -1.69 -12.37 -15.78
CA ALA A 380 -1.76 -11.28 -14.83
C ALA A 380 -2.52 -11.67 -13.56
N PHE A 381 -2.00 -11.23 -12.40
CA PHE A 381 -2.62 -11.46 -11.08
C PHE A 381 -2.92 -12.95 -10.82
N ARG A 382 -1.93 -13.80 -10.95
CA ARG A 382 -2.02 -15.27 -10.84
C ARG A 382 -2.09 -15.75 -9.38
N LEU A 383 -3.08 -15.26 -8.63
CA LEU A 383 -3.16 -15.47 -7.19
C LEU A 383 -3.39 -16.94 -6.81
N ARG A 384 -4.29 -17.65 -7.53
CA ARG A 384 -4.58 -19.06 -7.30
C ARG A 384 -3.37 -19.94 -7.61
N ASP A 385 -2.75 -19.73 -8.77
CA ASP A 385 -1.59 -20.51 -9.19
C ASP A 385 -0.42 -20.35 -8.21
N LEU A 386 -0.13 -19.11 -7.75
CA LEU A 386 0.87 -18.84 -6.73
C LEU A 386 0.60 -19.64 -5.47
N ARG A 387 -0.64 -19.57 -4.96
CA ARG A 387 -1.03 -20.27 -3.74
C ARG A 387 -0.95 -21.79 -3.88
N GLU A 388 -1.42 -22.37 -5.00
CA GLU A 388 -1.40 -23.81 -5.27
C GLU A 388 0.01 -24.36 -5.39
N GLN A 389 0.96 -23.56 -5.87
CA GLN A 389 2.38 -23.89 -5.89
C GLN A 389 3.07 -23.68 -4.54
N GLY A 390 2.35 -23.27 -3.49
CA GLY A 390 2.88 -23.08 -2.16
C GLY A 390 3.64 -21.76 -1.97
N VAL A 391 3.50 -20.80 -2.88
CA VAL A 391 4.04 -19.44 -2.71
C VAL A 391 3.21 -18.72 -1.66
N GLN A 392 3.87 -18.14 -0.67
CA GLN A 392 3.21 -17.29 0.32
C GLN A 392 2.72 -16.00 -0.34
N LEU A 393 1.43 -15.71 -0.20
CA LEU A 393 0.84 -14.44 -0.61
C LEU A 393 0.87 -13.43 0.55
N ALA A 394 1.08 -12.16 0.22
CA ALA A 394 1.00 -11.04 1.15
C ALA A 394 0.29 -9.88 0.44
N LEU A 395 -0.91 -9.51 0.94
CA LEU A 395 -1.74 -8.49 0.30
C LEU A 395 -1.36 -7.09 0.79
N GLY A 396 -1.34 -6.14 -0.14
CA GLY A 396 -1.14 -4.71 0.13
C GLY A 396 -2.00 -3.85 -0.78
N SER A 397 -2.02 -2.55 -0.52
CA SER A 397 -2.77 -1.57 -1.32
C SER A 397 -1.91 -0.83 -2.33
N ASP A 398 -0.62 -0.66 -2.04
CA ASP A 398 0.24 0.31 -2.72
C ASP A 398 -0.29 1.75 -2.59
N ALA A 399 -0.94 2.05 -1.45
CA ALA A 399 -1.52 3.37 -1.23
C ALA A 399 -0.47 4.50 -1.36
N PRO A 400 -0.79 5.56 -2.12
CA PRO A 400 -2.12 6.02 -2.56
C PRO A 400 -2.58 5.51 -3.94
N VAL A 401 -1.89 4.57 -4.60
CA VAL A 401 -2.29 4.05 -5.92
C VAL A 401 -3.68 3.39 -5.82
N ALA A 402 -3.89 2.54 -4.81
CA ALA A 402 -5.22 2.13 -4.41
C ALA A 402 -5.50 2.58 -2.96
N PRO A 403 -6.76 2.63 -2.51
CA PRO A 403 -7.08 2.95 -1.13
C PRO A 403 -6.42 2.00 -0.14
N LEU A 404 -5.95 2.51 1.02
CA LEU A 404 -5.49 1.70 2.16
C LEU A 404 -6.72 1.02 2.78
N ASP A 405 -7.19 -0.03 2.11
CA ASP A 405 -8.38 -0.78 2.49
C ASP A 405 -8.17 -2.28 2.25
N PRO A 406 -7.81 -3.05 3.29
CA PRO A 406 -7.59 -4.49 3.15
C PRO A 406 -8.85 -5.25 2.75
N TRP A 407 -10.04 -4.73 3.07
CA TRP A 407 -11.31 -5.35 2.68
C TRP A 407 -11.55 -5.24 1.18
N LEU A 408 -11.18 -4.11 0.57
CA LEU A 408 -11.20 -3.95 -0.89
C LEU A 408 -10.20 -4.89 -1.56
N ALA A 409 -8.99 -5.03 -1.02
CA ALA A 409 -7.98 -5.93 -1.56
C ALA A 409 -8.45 -7.40 -1.48
N MET A 410 -9.01 -7.83 -0.34
CA MET A 410 -9.59 -9.17 -0.19
C MET A 410 -10.79 -9.38 -1.15
N ALA A 411 -11.70 -8.42 -1.24
CA ALA A 411 -12.84 -8.50 -2.16
C ALA A 411 -12.40 -8.62 -3.63
N ALA A 412 -11.37 -7.87 -4.04
CA ALA A 412 -10.80 -7.96 -5.37
C ALA A 412 -10.14 -9.33 -5.63
N ALA A 413 -9.49 -9.92 -4.64
CA ALA A 413 -8.92 -11.26 -4.75
C ALA A 413 -10.01 -12.35 -4.87
N VAL A 414 -11.18 -12.16 -4.22
CA VAL A 414 -12.30 -13.12 -4.21
C VAL A 414 -13.14 -13.03 -5.48
N HIS A 415 -13.62 -11.84 -5.89
CA HIS A 415 -14.52 -11.72 -7.04
C HIS A 415 -13.82 -11.31 -8.34
N ARG A 416 -12.72 -10.53 -8.27
CA ARG A 416 -11.95 -10.07 -9.43
C ARG A 416 -12.73 -9.17 -10.40
N SER A 417 -13.66 -8.36 -9.86
CA SER A 417 -14.37 -7.30 -10.58
C SER A 417 -14.81 -6.20 -9.62
N ALA A 418 -14.80 -4.93 -10.07
CA ALA A 418 -15.28 -3.77 -9.32
C ALA A 418 -16.74 -3.43 -9.64
N ASP A 419 -17.27 -3.94 -10.72
CA ASP A 419 -18.57 -3.61 -11.31
C ASP A 419 -19.42 -4.85 -11.56
N ASP A 420 -20.48 -4.70 -12.33
CA ASP A 420 -21.43 -5.78 -12.65
C ASP A 420 -20.92 -6.77 -13.69
N ARG A 421 -19.72 -6.58 -14.24
CA ARG A 421 -19.12 -7.56 -15.16
C ARG A 421 -18.76 -8.86 -14.42
N PRO A 422 -18.70 -10.01 -15.13
CA PRO A 422 -18.19 -11.25 -14.56
C PRO A 422 -16.76 -11.11 -14.04
N ALA A 423 -16.38 -12.01 -13.13
CA ALA A 423 -15.02 -12.10 -12.63
C ALA A 423 -14.01 -12.23 -13.78
N TRP A 424 -12.95 -11.41 -13.75
CA TRP A 424 -11.86 -11.50 -14.72
C TRP A 424 -10.93 -12.66 -14.38
N HIS A 425 -10.73 -13.60 -15.29
CA HIS A 425 -10.00 -14.85 -15.06
C HIS A 425 -10.41 -15.55 -13.75
N PRO A 426 -11.64 -16.06 -13.64
CA PRO A 426 -12.20 -16.60 -12.40
C PRO A 426 -11.42 -17.79 -11.83
N SER A 427 -10.61 -18.49 -12.64
CA SER A 427 -9.69 -19.52 -12.16
C SER A 427 -8.63 -19.00 -11.18
N GLN A 428 -8.41 -17.71 -11.12
CA GLN A 428 -7.43 -17.07 -10.24
C GLN A 428 -8.04 -16.48 -8.95
N GLN A 429 -9.32 -16.74 -8.68
CA GLN A 429 -10.00 -16.29 -7.45
C GLN A 429 -9.45 -17.00 -6.20
N LEU A 430 -9.39 -16.28 -5.08
CA LEU A 430 -9.08 -16.83 -3.76
C LEU A 430 -10.37 -17.02 -2.95
N GLN A 431 -10.39 -18.03 -2.07
CA GLN A 431 -11.44 -18.12 -1.04
C GLN A 431 -11.30 -16.97 -0.03
N PRO A 432 -12.38 -16.50 0.61
CA PRO A 432 -12.33 -15.41 1.59
C PRO A 432 -11.33 -15.65 2.74
N CYS A 433 -11.27 -16.91 3.25
CA CYS A 433 -10.29 -17.26 4.29
C CYS A 433 -8.84 -17.20 3.79
N GLU A 434 -8.57 -17.54 2.53
CA GLU A 434 -7.24 -17.44 1.91
C GLU A 434 -6.81 -15.98 1.73
N ALA A 435 -7.73 -15.11 1.31
CA ALA A 435 -7.48 -13.68 1.21
C ALA A 435 -7.21 -13.06 2.59
N LEU A 436 -7.96 -13.48 3.62
CA LEU A 436 -7.69 -13.07 5.00
C LEU A 436 -6.30 -13.52 5.46
N ALA A 437 -5.95 -14.79 5.29
CA ALA A 437 -4.64 -15.32 5.69
C ALA A 437 -3.48 -14.56 5.02
N ALA A 438 -3.65 -14.12 3.77
CA ALA A 438 -2.68 -13.30 3.05
C ALA A 438 -2.64 -11.84 3.52
N SER A 439 -3.60 -11.39 4.34
CA SER A 439 -3.69 -10.03 4.88
C SER A 439 -3.26 -9.88 6.34
N THR A 440 -2.66 -10.91 6.96
CA THR A 440 -2.35 -10.95 8.40
C THR A 440 -0.86 -11.07 8.73
N ASP A 441 0.02 -10.69 7.80
CA ASP A 441 1.49 -10.80 7.96
C ASP A 441 1.97 -12.20 8.43
N GLY A 442 1.30 -13.26 7.93
CA GLY A 442 1.60 -14.64 8.27
C GLY A 442 1.04 -15.12 9.61
N ILE A 443 0.33 -14.29 10.36
CA ILE A 443 -0.33 -14.67 11.61
C ILE A 443 -1.74 -15.17 11.28
N THR A 444 -1.94 -16.47 11.26
CA THR A 444 -3.25 -17.05 10.91
C THR A 444 -4.14 -17.31 12.11
N ALA A 445 -3.61 -17.34 13.34
CA ALA A 445 -4.38 -17.61 14.54
C ALA A 445 -3.95 -16.76 15.73
N LEU A 446 -4.92 -16.40 16.57
CA LEU A 446 -4.68 -15.73 17.85
C LEU A 446 -4.33 -16.80 18.91
N GLN A 447 -3.05 -16.89 19.29
CA GLN A 447 -2.54 -17.91 20.19
C GLN A 447 -1.59 -17.32 21.23
N VAL A 448 -1.43 -18.03 22.34
CA VAL A 448 -0.48 -17.65 23.41
C VAL A 448 0.93 -17.59 22.83
N GLY A 449 1.67 -16.52 23.16
CA GLY A 449 3.00 -16.21 22.62
C GLY A 449 2.97 -15.40 21.33
N GLY A 450 1.82 -15.28 20.66
CA GLY A 450 1.64 -14.45 19.47
C GLY A 450 1.41 -12.96 19.79
N PRO A 451 1.50 -12.08 18.80
CA PRO A 451 1.24 -10.66 18.99
C PRO A 451 -0.21 -10.42 19.43
N ALA A 452 -0.39 -9.47 20.34
CA ALA A 452 -1.72 -9.04 20.78
C ALA A 452 -2.31 -7.98 19.83
N ASP A 453 -2.37 -8.32 18.55
CA ASP A 453 -2.94 -7.53 17.47
C ASP A 453 -4.24 -8.20 17.03
N VAL A 454 -5.38 -7.58 17.36
CA VAL A 454 -6.70 -8.20 17.24
C VAL A 454 -7.69 -7.24 16.61
N VAL A 455 -8.48 -7.75 15.67
CA VAL A 455 -9.62 -7.03 15.12
C VAL A 455 -10.91 -7.75 15.47
N LEU A 456 -11.88 -7.01 16.01
CA LEU A 456 -13.21 -7.53 16.33
C LEU A 456 -14.21 -7.18 15.24
N LEU A 457 -15.02 -8.15 14.84
CA LEU A 457 -16.04 -8.03 13.80
C LEU A 457 -17.40 -8.48 14.36
N GLU A 458 -18.42 -7.64 14.17
CA GLU A 458 -19.81 -8.02 14.45
C GLU A 458 -20.42 -8.81 13.29
N HIS A 459 -21.29 -9.75 13.62
CA HIS A 459 -22.12 -10.49 12.63
C HIS A 459 -21.35 -11.08 11.44
N ALA A 460 -20.10 -11.48 11.63
CA ALA A 460 -19.20 -11.92 10.58
C ALA A 460 -19.06 -13.44 10.45
N ASP A 461 -20.00 -14.23 10.96
CA ASP A 461 -19.91 -15.70 11.01
C ASP A 461 -19.73 -16.38 9.66
N ALA A 462 -20.32 -15.83 8.61
CA ALA A 462 -20.23 -16.37 7.25
C ALA A 462 -19.19 -15.65 6.37
N LEU A 463 -18.59 -14.56 6.83
CA LEU A 463 -17.73 -13.68 6.03
C LEU A 463 -16.54 -14.42 5.40
N PHE A 464 -15.98 -15.38 6.14
CA PHE A 464 -14.81 -16.14 5.72
C PHE A 464 -15.12 -17.60 5.40
N ALA A 465 -16.41 -17.93 5.22
CA ALA A 465 -16.82 -19.25 4.76
C ALA A 465 -16.41 -19.49 3.30
N ASP A 466 -16.20 -20.74 2.96
CA ASP A 466 -15.88 -21.13 1.59
C ASP A 466 -17.02 -20.76 0.63
N VAL A 467 -16.67 -20.10 -0.45
CA VAL A 467 -17.59 -19.87 -1.56
C VAL A 467 -17.76 -21.18 -2.34
N PRO A 468 -18.99 -21.64 -2.59
CA PRO A 468 -19.24 -22.90 -3.28
C PRO A 468 -18.70 -22.87 -4.71
N SER A 469 -18.21 -24.03 -5.19
CA SER A 469 -17.76 -24.21 -6.57
C SER A 469 -18.84 -24.85 -7.43
N GLY A 470 -18.90 -24.45 -8.71
CA GLY A 470 -19.72 -25.08 -9.73
C GLY A 470 -19.13 -26.39 -10.23
N ALA A 471 -19.81 -26.99 -11.20
CA ALA A 471 -19.40 -28.27 -11.82
C ALA A 471 -18.08 -28.16 -12.63
N ASP A 472 -17.69 -26.94 -13.01
CA ASP A 472 -16.45 -26.58 -13.70
C ASP A 472 -15.26 -26.37 -12.73
N GLY A 473 -15.49 -26.49 -11.42
CA GLY A 473 -14.49 -26.26 -10.38
C GLY A 473 -14.24 -24.79 -10.04
N LEU A 474 -14.88 -23.84 -10.74
CA LEU A 474 -14.79 -22.42 -10.45
C LEU A 474 -15.77 -22.04 -9.34
N MET A 475 -15.52 -20.95 -8.62
CA MET A 475 -16.50 -20.42 -7.66
C MET A 475 -17.79 -20.02 -8.38
N VAL A 476 -18.93 -20.27 -7.74
CA VAL A 476 -20.22 -19.79 -8.24
C VAL A 476 -20.19 -18.26 -8.26
N GLU A 477 -20.32 -17.67 -9.45
CA GLU A 477 -20.16 -16.23 -9.70
C GLU A 477 -20.98 -15.35 -8.75
N SER A 478 -22.28 -15.68 -8.57
CA SER A 478 -23.16 -14.91 -7.67
C SER A 478 -22.72 -14.98 -6.21
N ALA A 479 -22.23 -16.13 -5.76
CA ALA A 479 -21.77 -16.32 -4.39
C ALA A 479 -20.40 -15.64 -4.17
N ALA A 480 -19.51 -15.65 -5.16
CA ALA A 480 -18.24 -14.93 -5.09
C ALA A 480 -18.46 -13.40 -5.05
N ARG A 481 -19.40 -12.90 -5.84
CA ARG A 481 -19.82 -11.49 -5.83
C ARG A 481 -20.39 -11.09 -4.47
N GLU A 482 -21.32 -11.87 -3.93
CA GLU A 482 -21.92 -11.63 -2.62
C GLU A 482 -20.84 -11.61 -1.51
N ALA A 483 -19.92 -12.56 -1.50
CA ALA A 483 -18.82 -12.60 -0.56
C ALA A 483 -17.92 -11.34 -0.66
N ALA A 484 -17.62 -10.89 -1.88
CA ALA A 484 -16.84 -9.68 -2.11
C ALA A 484 -17.58 -8.41 -1.66
N GLU A 485 -18.89 -8.33 -1.85
CA GLU A 485 -19.72 -7.23 -1.37
C GLU A 485 -19.75 -7.18 0.17
N GLN A 486 -19.88 -8.32 0.82
CA GLN A 486 -19.82 -8.43 2.29
C GLN A 486 -18.44 -8.00 2.82
N LEU A 487 -17.34 -8.42 2.17
CA LEU A 487 -16.00 -7.97 2.52
C LEU A 487 -15.87 -6.45 2.41
N ARG A 488 -16.30 -5.83 1.30
CA ARG A 488 -16.24 -4.37 1.12
C ARG A 488 -17.06 -3.61 2.16
N ALA A 489 -18.20 -4.16 2.55
CA ALA A 489 -19.09 -3.56 3.56
C ALA A 489 -18.62 -3.76 5.00
N THR A 490 -17.55 -4.52 5.21
CA THR A 490 -17.06 -4.82 6.57
C THR A 490 -16.49 -3.57 7.22
N ASP A 491 -16.97 -3.31 8.45
CA ASP A 491 -16.53 -2.22 9.30
C ASP A 491 -16.16 -2.79 10.69
N PRO A 492 -14.87 -2.80 11.08
CA PRO A 492 -14.43 -3.36 12.34
C PRO A 492 -15.08 -2.72 13.56
N LEU A 493 -15.49 -3.53 14.54
CA LEU A 493 -16.00 -3.08 15.82
C LEU A 493 -14.88 -2.45 16.68
N ALA A 494 -13.71 -3.09 16.68
CA ALA A 494 -12.55 -2.61 17.43
C ALA A 494 -11.25 -3.12 16.81
N THR A 495 -10.19 -2.34 16.95
CA THR A 495 -8.82 -2.67 16.55
C THR A 495 -7.88 -2.50 17.75
N VAL A 496 -7.18 -3.57 18.09
CA VAL A 496 -6.20 -3.64 19.18
C VAL A 496 -4.83 -3.84 18.57
N VAL A 497 -3.86 -3.02 18.97
CA VAL A 497 -2.46 -3.10 18.53
C VAL A 497 -1.56 -3.25 19.75
N ALA A 498 -0.72 -4.27 19.75
CA ALA A 498 0.19 -4.58 20.87
C ALA A 498 -0.55 -4.55 22.23
N GLY A 499 -1.76 -5.12 22.29
CA GLY A 499 -2.57 -5.19 23.49
C GLY A 499 -3.16 -3.85 23.95
N ARG A 500 -3.26 -2.85 23.07
CA ARG A 500 -3.91 -1.55 23.34
C ARG A 500 -5.07 -1.34 22.39
N LEU A 501 -6.20 -0.90 22.91
CA LEU A 501 -7.34 -0.48 22.08
C LEU A 501 -6.97 0.82 21.35
N GLU A 502 -6.88 0.76 20.03
CA GLU A 502 -6.48 1.89 19.19
C GLU A 502 -7.62 2.46 18.36
N SER A 503 -8.66 1.67 18.05
CA SER A 503 -9.89 2.11 17.41
C SER A 503 -11.07 1.31 17.93
N GLN A 504 -12.22 1.99 18.11
CA GLN A 504 -13.50 1.39 18.46
C GLN A 504 -14.62 2.22 17.83
N ARG A 505 -15.61 1.52 17.22
CA ARG A 505 -16.83 2.09 16.66
C ARG A 505 -17.82 2.43 17.78
#